data_f7a682d7477aeba6ff0c66a1b2086ba8
#
_entry.id   f7a682d7477aeba6ff0c66a1b2086ba8
#
_cell.length_a   1.000
_cell.length_b   1.000
_cell.length_c   1.000
_cell.angle_alpha   90.00
_cell.angle_beta   90.00
_cell.angle_gamma   90.00
#
_symmetry.space_group_name_H-M   'P 1'
#
loop_
_entity.id
_entity.type
_entity.pdbx_description
1 polymer ?
#
loop_
_entity_poly.entity_id
_entity_poly.type
_entity_poly.pdbx_seq_one_letter_code
_entity_poly.pdbx_strand_id
1 'polypeptide(L)'
;MLELTVHAGERERRSPLVIAHVPARAMAATPALGAGPVGEETEGGACLLRDLDPPESGAPPAGGLLVGQYDPLREELAFVLPGRMAPGTRRRLTLLDGVEGAPEAGASGPTAPYPAAVIQKLDRVIFRVAGEAFATYNVLGGRRPYFWPVLGPSGASVIRGQGTSEHPHHTGMGLNYGGHSEGGSTNIWSDWDEPPYGPGGRMLHRGFRRVRSGPVYGEVVQDLTYVNAYGDPIVDEVRTIRCWWASPAARYLDFHFRVLSATDRGPQPFLFMLRLPGAFDIPATGAVTNAIGRPVPLPDRTERLYRAAWVDGSGPTGEPPWAPPSAPPEVLVDLPGAPRPKGGPGTGPWNGIALFDHPENDGFPGTIGKYAVVQQVTQAHYPPAGAPNGPFAFRHRVYVHDGDAQTADVAGRAAEYGHPCRVDLGDL
;
A
#
# COMPACT_ATOMS: atom_id res chain seq x y z
N MET A 1 -11.76 4.60 32.35
CA MET A 1 -11.48 3.44 31.43
C MET A 1 -12.29 3.68 30.18
N LEU A 2 -11.67 3.86 29.03
CA LEU A 2 -12.34 4.20 27.77
C LEU A 2 -12.93 2.93 27.15
N GLU A 3 -14.23 2.94 26.87
CA GLU A 3 -14.91 1.89 26.13
C GLU A 3 -15.08 2.30 24.66
N LEU A 4 -14.96 1.32 23.79
CA LEU A 4 -15.12 1.45 22.33
C LEU A 4 -16.15 0.42 21.86
N THR A 5 -17.09 0.83 21.03
CA THR A 5 -18.01 -0.10 20.37
C THR A 5 -17.75 -0.06 18.87
N VAL A 6 -17.30 -1.20 18.33
CA VAL A 6 -17.04 -1.37 16.88
C VAL A 6 -18.27 -2.02 16.23
N HIS A 7 -18.77 -1.40 15.18
CA HIS A 7 -19.95 -1.85 14.43
C HIS A 7 -19.55 -2.46 13.10
N ALA A 8 -20.02 -3.69 12.80
CA ALA A 8 -19.80 -4.34 11.52
C ALA A 8 -20.47 -3.61 10.35
N GLY A 9 -21.57 -2.89 10.62
CA GLY A 9 -22.43 -2.33 9.58
C GLY A 9 -23.22 -3.43 8.86
N GLU A 10 -23.55 -3.20 7.61
CA GLU A 10 -24.41 -4.11 6.82
C GLU A 10 -23.66 -5.29 6.19
N ARG A 11 -22.37 -5.43 6.43
CA ARG A 11 -21.51 -6.45 5.80
C ARG A 11 -20.80 -7.31 6.82
N GLU A 12 -20.51 -8.56 6.45
CA GLU A 12 -19.57 -9.39 7.18
C GLU A 12 -18.18 -8.75 7.15
N ARG A 13 -17.49 -8.79 8.29
CA ARG A 13 -16.11 -8.31 8.43
C ARG A 13 -15.21 -9.48 8.83
N ARG A 14 -14.01 -9.52 8.25
CA ARG A 14 -13.04 -10.59 8.53
C ARG A 14 -11.72 -10.00 9.00
N SER A 15 -11.49 -10.02 10.31
CA SER A 15 -10.32 -9.40 10.93
C SER A 15 -10.08 -7.96 10.42
N PRO A 16 -11.08 -7.06 10.56
CA PRO A 16 -10.99 -5.72 9.99
C PRO A 16 -9.87 -4.90 10.63
N LEU A 17 -9.23 -4.07 9.82
CA LEU A 17 -8.44 -2.95 10.31
C LEU A 17 -9.39 -1.88 10.81
N VAL A 18 -9.28 -1.52 12.08
CA VAL A 18 -10.11 -0.51 12.72
C VAL A 18 -9.27 0.73 12.99
N ILE A 19 -9.78 1.88 12.57
CA ILE A 19 -9.22 3.19 12.89
C ILE A 19 -10.33 3.98 13.55
N ALA A 20 -10.11 4.36 14.81
CA ALA A 20 -11.03 5.18 15.58
C ALA A 20 -10.43 6.56 15.84
N HIS A 21 -11.22 7.60 15.71
CA HIS A 21 -10.82 8.92 16.20
C HIS A 21 -11.04 8.96 17.73
N VAL A 22 -9.95 9.08 18.48
CA VAL A 22 -9.95 9.10 19.94
C VAL A 22 -9.25 10.39 20.41
N PRO A 23 -9.99 11.36 20.95
CA PRO A 23 -9.41 12.62 21.41
C PRO A 23 -8.29 12.40 22.44
N ALA A 24 -7.24 13.21 22.35
CA ALA A 24 -6.08 13.08 23.23
C ALA A 24 -6.44 13.12 24.72
N ARG A 25 -7.46 13.91 25.10
CA ARG A 25 -7.98 13.96 26.48
C ARG A 25 -8.54 12.62 26.97
N ALA A 26 -9.11 11.82 26.07
CA ALA A 26 -9.63 10.49 26.40
C ALA A 26 -8.48 9.49 26.60
N MET A 27 -7.39 9.66 25.88
CA MET A 27 -6.17 8.86 26.05
C MET A 27 -5.33 9.29 27.25
N ALA A 28 -5.39 10.56 27.67
CA ALA A 28 -4.61 11.08 28.79
C ALA A 28 -4.95 10.42 30.15
N ALA A 29 -6.16 9.87 30.25
CA ALA A 29 -6.57 9.09 31.41
C ALA A 29 -6.01 7.66 31.40
N THR A 30 -5.33 7.24 30.33
CA THR A 30 -4.84 5.89 30.12
C THR A 30 -3.32 5.95 29.86
N PRO A 31 -2.46 5.45 30.77
CA PRO A 31 -1.02 5.48 30.56
C PRO A 31 -0.63 4.69 29.30
N ALA A 32 0.05 5.36 28.37
CA ALA A 32 0.59 4.68 27.20
C ALA A 32 1.66 3.67 27.64
N LEU A 33 1.63 2.50 27.03
CA LEU A 33 2.68 1.50 27.20
C LEU A 33 4.00 2.04 26.62
N GLY A 34 4.96 2.28 27.51
CA GLY A 34 6.33 2.59 27.15
C GLY A 34 6.50 3.84 26.28
N ALA A 35 6.31 5.00 26.86
CA ALA A 35 6.99 6.19 26.38
C ALA A 35 8.49 5.92 26.55
N GLY A 36 9.18 5.58 25.46
CA GLY A 36 10.64 5.65 25.41
C GLY A 36 11.10 7.04 25.84
N PRO A 37 12.39 7.23 26.16
CA PRO A 37 12.90 8.50 26.68
C PRO A 37 12.45 9.64 25.76
N VAL A 38 11.83 10.63 26.38
CA VAL A 38 11.30 11.84 25.74
C VAL A 38 12.42 12.56 25.02
N GLY A 39 12.49 12.38 23.72
CA GLY A 39 13.31 13.13 22.78
C GLY A 39 12.45 13.46 21.58
N GLU A 40 12.03 14.71 21.51
CA GLU A 40 11.49 15.43 20.36
C GLU A 40 10.46 14.68 19.49
N GLU A 41 9.19 15.09 19.60
CA GLU A 41 7.96 14.66 18.94
C GLU A 41 7.33 13.39 19.53
N THR A 42 6.15 13.56 20.13
CA THR A 42 5.34 12.50 20.75
C THR A 42 5.02 11.39 19.74
N GLU A 43 5.91 10.39 19.67
CA GLU A 43 5.66 9.19 18.90
C GLU A 43 4.45 8.46 19.49
N GLY A 44 3.50 8.09 18.63
CA GLY A 44 2.30 7.37 19.06
C GLY A 44 2.66 6.05 19.73
N GLY A 45 2.08 5.81 20.91
CA GLY A 45 2.40 4.67 21.75
C GLY A 45 1.60 3.42 21.41
N ALA A 46 2.14 2.25 21.74
CA ALA A 46 1.38 1.03 21.84
C ALA A 46 0.39 1.13 23.02
N CYS A 47 -0.80 0.57 22.86
CA CYS A 47 -1.80 0.45 23.92
C CYS A 47 -2.42 -0.95 23.89
N LEU A 48 -3.06 -1.34 24.97
CA LEU A 48 -3.79 -2.61 25.05
C LEU A 48 -5.29 -2.36 25.12
N LEU A 49 -6.00 -3.20 24.36
CA LEU A 49 -7.45 -3.25 24.36
C LEU A 49 -7.88 -4.65 24.83
N ARG A 50 -8.91 -4.73 25.62
CA ARG A 50 -9.57 -5.99 25.97
C ARG A 50 -10.87 -6.10 25.19
N ASP A 51 -10.99 -7.18 24.45
CA ASP A 51 -12.22 -7.53 23.77
C ASP A 51 -13.19 -8.14 24.77
N LEU A 52 -14.34 -7.51 24.95
CA LEU A 52 -15.39 -7.92 25.86
C LEU A 52 -16.38 -8.92 25.21
N ASP A 53 -16.39 -8.97 23.89
CA ASP A 53 -17.29 -9.81 23.09
C ASP A 53 -16.47 -10.66 22.08
N PRO A 54 -15.50 -11.49 22.52
CA PRO A 54 -14.65 -12.24 21.60
C PRO A 54 -15.48 -13.22 20.76
N PRO A 55 -15.07 -13.50 19.50
CA PRO A 55 -15.82 -14.39 18.63
C PRO A 55 -15.78 -15.83 19.15
N GLU A 56 -16.88 -16.54 18.95
CA GLU A 56 -16.98 -17.97 19.33
C GLU A 56 -16.04 -18.86 18.51
N SER A 57 -15.71 -18.47 17.28
CA SER A 57 -14.84 -19.20 16.37
C SER A 57 -13.58 -18.41 16.00
N GLY A 58 -12.45 -18.95 16.31
CA GLY A 58 -11.14 -18.37 16.14
C GLY A 58 -10.52 -18.12 17.50
N ALA A 59 -9.34 -18.72 17.76
CA ALA A 59 -8.68 -18.55 19.05
C ALA A 59 -8.41 -17.04 19.26
N PRO A 60 -9.08 -16.37 20.22
CA PRO A 60 -8.70 -15.03 20.61
C PRO A 60 -7.26 -15.08 21.12
N PRO A 61 -6.47 -14.01 20.95
CA PRO A 61 -5.21 -13.89 21.68
C PRO A 61 -5.48 -14.19 23.17
N ALA A 62 -4.51 -14.79 23.84
CA ALA A 62 -4.66 -15.21 25.23
C ALA A 62 -5.31 -14.10 26.08
N GLY A 63 -6.47 -14.37 26.66
CA GLY A 63 -7.21 -13.42 27.49
C GLY A 63 -7.99 -12.32 26.76
N GLY A 64 -8.20 -12.41 25.43
CA GLY A 64 -8.94 -11.39 24.66
C GLY A 64 -8.21 -10.05 24.54
N LEU A 65 -6.89 -10.03 24.71
CA LEU A 65 -6.07 -8.82 24.62
C LEU A 65 -5.68 -8.53 23.18
N LEU A 66 -5.85 -7.28 22.76
CA LEU A 66 -5.48 -6.76 21.47
C LEU A 66 -4.45 -5.65 21.62
N VAL A 67 -3.51 -5.58 20.69
CA VAL A 67 -2.57 -4.47 20.63
C VAL A 67 -3.15 -3.38 19.73
N GLY A 68 -3.21 -2.17 20.26
CA GLY A 68 -3.53 -0.95 19.54
C GLY A 68 -2.31 -0.06 19.35
N GLN A 69 -2.43 0.87 18.44
CA GLN A 69 -1.44 1.93 18.19
C GLN A 69 -2.15 3.27 18.14
N TYR A 70 -1.78 4.17 19.03
CA TYR A 70 -2.34 5.51 19.08
C TYR A 70 -1.40 6.55 18.45
N ASP A 71 -1.93 7.42 17.63
CA ASP A 71 -1.26 8.57 17.06
C ASP A 71 -1.83 9.86 17.65
N PRO A 72 -1.15 10.51 18.60
CA PRO A 72 -1.65 11.70 19.27
C PRO A 72 -1.76 12.91 18.34
N LEU A 73 -0.96 12.97 17.26
CA LEU A 73 -1.02 14.08 16.29
C LEU A 73 -2.26 14.03 15.39
N ARG A 74 -2.81 12.84 15.21
CA ARG A 74 -4.04 12.62 14.42
C ARG A 74 -5.23 12.26 15.28
N GLU A 75 -5.01 12.03 16.58
CA GLU A 75 -6.01 11.47 17.49
C GLU A 75 -6.60 10.16 16.95
N GLU A 76 -5.76 9.33 16.36
CA GLU A 76 -6.13 8.05 15.75
C GLU A 76 -5.67 6.88 16.64
N LEU A 77 -6.60 6.01 16.98
CA LEU A 77 -6.34 4.68 17.54
C LEU A 77 -6.57 3.63 16.46
N ALA A 78 -5.53 2.89 16.13
CA ALA A 78 -5.58 1.81 15.15
C ALA A 78 -5.36 0.46 15.81
N PHE A 79 -6.11 -0.57 15.37
CA PHE A 79 -5.95 -1.96 15.80
C PHE A 79 -6.55 -2.92 14.78
N VAL A 80 -6.19 -4.19 14.86
CA VAL A 80 -6.81 -5.28 14.10
C VAL A 80 -7.75 -6.03 15.04
N LEU A 81 -9.01 -6.17 14.65
CA LEU A 81 -10.02 -6.89 15.42
C LEU A 81 -10.11 -8.33 14.88
N PRO A 82 -9.54 -9.34 15.57
CA PRO A 82 -9.46 -10.70 15.05
C PRO A 82 -10.84 -11.37 14.93
N GLY A 83 -10.94 -12.30 13.98
CA GLY A 83 -12.14 -13.10 13.76
C GLY A 83 -13.16 -12.41 12.85
N ARG A 84 -14.37 -12.99 12.83
CA ARG A 84 -15.47 -12.54 12.01
C ARG A 84 -16.45 -11.70 12.81
N MET A 85 -17.04 -10.71 12.16
CA MET A 85 -18.21 -9.99 12.65
C MET A 85 -19.32 -10.13 11.61
N ALA A 86 -20.45 -10.69 12.02
CA ALA A 86 -21.62 -10.79 11.15
C ALA A 86 -22.24 -9.40 10.88
N PRO A 87 -22.98 -9.23 9.77
CA PRO A 87 -23.71 -8.00 9.51
C PRO A 87 -24.59 -7.60 10.69
N GLY A 88 -24.65 -6.31 11.00
CA GLY A 88 -25.45 -5.77 12.10
C GLY A 88 -24.92 -6.01 13.50
N THR A 89 -23.84 -6.80 13.66
CA THR A 89 -23.26 -7.07 14.99
C THR A 89 -22.34 -5.95 15.44
N ARG A 90 -22.03 -5.97 16.73
CA ARG A 90 -21.08 -5.06 17.37
C ARG A 90 -20.17 -5.82 18.32
N ARG A 91 -18.98 -5.28 18.57
CA ARG A 91 -18.03 -5.76 19.58
C ARG A 91 -17.60 -4.60 20.46
N ARG A 92 -17.59 -4.83 21.74
CA ARG A 92 -17.16 -3.85 22.74
C ARG A 92 -15.73 -4.15 23.15
N LEU A 93 -14.96 -3.08 23.30
CA LEU A 93 -13.57 -3.12 23.68
C LEU A 93 -13.36 -2.13 24.83
N THR A 94 -12.45 -2.46 25.71
CA THR A 94 -12.02 -1.56 26.77
C THR A 94 -10.54 -1.27 26.60
N LEU A 95 -10.17 0.00 26.59
CA LEU A 95 -8.78 0.42 26.66
C LEU A 95 -8.28 0.22 28.10
N LEU A 96 -7.17 -0.51 28.24
CA LEU A 96 -6.62 -0.86 29.55
C LEU A 96 -5.65 0.20 30.06
N ASP A 97 -5.80 0.54 31.35
CA ASP A 97 -4.88 1.41 32.08
C ASP A 97 -3.68 0.60 32.56
N GLY A 98 -2.49 0.89 32.05
CA GLY A 98 -1.24 0.29 32.50
C GLY A 98 -1.18 -1.24 32.39
N VAL A 99 -0.14 -1.78 31.84
CA VAL A 99 0.00 -3.23 31.73
C VAL A 99 1.12 -3.73 32.62
N GLU A 100 0.74 -4.37 33.69
CA GLU A 100 1.58 -5.44 34.25
C GLU A 100 1.62 -6.59 33.24
N GLY A 101 2.77 -6.81 32.61
CA GLY A 101 2.99 -7.92 31.69
C GLY A 101 2.95 -7.61 30.18
N ALA A 102 3.00 -6.35 29.76
CA ALA A 102 3.35 -6.05 28.38
C ALA A 102 4.77 -6.56 28.09
N PRO A 103 5.02 -7.14 26.91
CA PRO A 103 6.38 -7.43 26.50
C PRO A 103 7.19 -6.13 26.59
N GLU A 104 8.26 -6.16 27.36
CA GLU A 104 9.12 -4.98 27.58
C GLU A 104 9.45 -4.33 26.24
N ALA A 105 8.90 -3.15 26.00
CA ALA A 105 9.27 -2.26 24.90
C ALA A 105 10.70 -1.70 25.07
N GLY A 106 11.54 -2.37 25.83
CA GLY A 106 12.84 -1.93 26.29
C GLY A 106 14.05 -2.64 25.72
N ALA A 107 13.94 -3.44 24.69
CA ALA A 107 15.12 -3.92 23.97
C ALA A 107 15.55 -2.87 22.96
N SER A 108 16.32 -1.90 23.42
CA SER A 108 17.09 -0.98 22.57
C SER A 108 18.17 -1.75 21.80
N GLY A 109 17.79 -2.28 20.65
CA GLY A 109 18.66 -2.93 19.68
C GLY A 109 18.08 -2.83 18.29
N PRO A 110 18.85 -3.00 17.20
CA PRO A 110 18.37 -2.86 15.83
C PRO A 110 17.35 -3.92 15.39
N THR A 111 16.80 -4.68 16.31
CA THR A 111 15.77 -5.71 16.14
C THR A 111 14.55 -5.42 17.01
N ALA A 112 14.04 -4.19 16.96
CA ALA A 112 12.79 -3.89 17.66
C ALA A 112 11.66 -4.79 17.16
N PRO A 113 10.93 -5.48 18.03
CA PRO A 113 9.96 -6.52 17.68
C PRO A 113 8.61 -5.93 17.28
N TYR A 114 8.59 -4.83 16.54
CA TYR A 114 7.34 -4.32 16.01
C TYR A 114 6.89 -5.17 14.82
N PRO A 115 5.66 -5.69 14.82
CA PRO A 115 5.12 -6.44 13.69
C PRO A 115 5.17 -5.68 12.37
N ALA A 116 5.07 -4.35 12.39
CA ALA A 116 5.23 -3.49 11.23
C ALA A 116 6.45 -2.57 11.41
N ALA A 117 7.60 -3.01 10.95
CA ALA A 117 8.86 -2.27 11.08
C ALA A 117 9.20 -1.49 9.80
N VAL A 118 9.78 -0.30 9.97
CA VAL A 118 10.25 0.57 8.90
C VAL A 118 11.73 0.86 9.12
N ILE A 119 12.54 0.50 8.14
CA ILE A 119 14.00 0.68 8.19
C ILE A 119 14.40 1.67 7.12
N GLN A 120 14.79 2.86 7.52
CA GLN A 120 15.31 3.88 6.61
C GLN A 120 16.77 3.61 6.28
N LYS A 121 17.10 3.69 5.00
CA LYS A 121 18.44 3.74 4.44
C LYS A 121 18.61 5.04 3.64
N LEU A 122 19.82 5.29 3.16
CA LEU A 122 20.10 6.52 2.41
C LEU A 122 19.25 6.66 1.13
N ASP A 123 19.07 5.57 0.42
CA ASP A 123 18.45 5.51 -0.91
C ASP A 123 17.06 4.85 -0.92
N ARG A 124 16.63 4.27 0.21
CA ARG A 124 15.40 3.48 0.28
C ARG A 124 14.84 3.37 1.70
N VAL A 125 13.59 2.93 1.76
CA VAL A 125 12.93 2.48 2.98
C VAL A 125 12.52 1.02 2.80
N ILE A 126 12.81 0.18 3.79
CA ILE A 126 12.42 -1.22 3.82
C ILE A 126 11.28 -1.38 4.83
N PHE A 127 10.14 -1.84 4.36
CA PHE A 127 9.02 -2.24 5.20
C PHE A 127 9.15 -3.72 5.53
N ARG A 128 9.01 -4.05 6.80
CA ARG A 128 8.99 -5.43 7.30
C ARG A 128 7.67 -5.70 8.01
N VAL A 129 7.19 -6.92 7.86
CA VAL A 129 5.95 -7.40 8.49
C VAL A 129 6.26 -8.71 9.21
N ALA A 130 5.93 -8.81 10.48
CA ALA A 130 6.26 -9.96 11.32
C ALA A 130 7.74 -10.38 11.28
N GLY A 131 8.64 -9.39 11.23
CA GLY A 131 10.08 -9.64 11.17
C GLY A 131 10.64 -9.94 9.78
N GLU A 132 9.80 -10.20 8.78
CA GLU A 132 10.21 -10.50 7.40
C GLU A 132 10.17 -9.26 6.49
N ALA A 133 11.05 -9.22 5.49
CA ALA A 133 10.97 -8.18 4.47
C ALA A 133 9.64 -8.30 3.71
N PHE A 134 8.98 -7.15 3.48
CA PHE A 134 7.73 -7.10 2.75
C PHE A 134 7.85 -6.24 1.49
N ALA A 135 8.28 -5.00 1.63
CA ALA A 135 8.36 -4.10 0.50
C ALA A 135 9.54 -3.15 0.63
N THR A 136 10.17 -2.82 -0.49
CA THR A 136 11.25 -1.84 -0.54
C THR A 136 10.80 -0.64 -1.36
N TYR A 137 10.80 0.54 -0.73
CA TYR A 137 10.51 1.82 -1.35
C TYR A 137 11.81 2.53 -1.68
N ASN A 138 12.18 2.54 -2.96
CA ASN A 138 13.38 3.19 -3.47
C ASN A 138 13.08 4.67 -3.72
N VAL A 139 13.81 5.57 -3.08
CA VAL A 139 13.60 7.02 -3.18
C VAL A 139 14.64 7.72 -4.07
N LEU A 140 15.72 7.03 -4.37
CA LEU A 140 16.78 7.46 -5.28
C LEU A 140 17.02 6.39 -6.37
N GLY A 141 17.74 6.76 -7.41
CA GLY A 141 18.14 5.83 -8.47
C GLY A 141 17.19 5.75 -9.67
N GLY A 142 16.05 6.45 -9.65
CA GLY A 142 15.10 6.54 -10.74
C GLY A 142 14.62 7.96 -10.96
N ARG A 143 13.74 8.17 -11.95
CA ARG A 143 13.06 9.48 -12.15
C ARG A 143 12.00 9.75 -11.11
N ARG A 144 11.49 8.71 -10.46
CA ARG A 144 10.47 8.77 -9.43
C ARG A 144 10.75 7.75 -8.34
N PRO A 145 10.28 7.96 -7.11
CA PRO A 145 10.27 6.92 -6.10
C PRO A 145 9.35 5.76 -6.51
N TYR A 146 9.78 4.53 -6.25
CA TYR A 146 9.06 3.32 -6.63
C TYR A 146 9.26 2.19 -5.63
N PHE A 147 8.32 1.26 -5.59
CA PHE A 147 8.43 0.02 -4.82
C PHE A 147 8.98 -1.10 -5.68
N TRP A 148 10.05 -1.73 -5.21
CA TRP A 148 10.58 -2.99 -5.71
C TRP A 148 11.70 -3.50 -4.80
N PRO A 149 11.66 -4.80 -4.40
CA PRO A 149 10.55 -5.73 -4.57
C PRO A 149 9.36 -5.43 -3.64
N VAL A 150 8.21 -6.05 -3.95
CA VAL A 150 7.08 -6.21 -3.04
C VAL A 150 6.83 -7.71 -2.92
N LEU A 151 7.01 -8.27 -1.74
CA LEU A 151 7.03 -9.71 -1.52
C LEU A 151 5.66 -10.23 -1.08
N GLY A 152 5.16 -11.22 -1.78
CA GLY A 152 3.99 -11.99 -1.37
C GLY A 152 4.28 -12.88 -0.14
N PRO A 153 3.24 -13.53 0.41
CA PRO A 153 3.40 -14.47 1.53
C PRO A 153 4.37 -15.61 1.25
N SER A 154 4.53 -16.03 0.00
CA SER A 154 5.52 -17.04 -0.40
C SER A 154 6.99 -16.56 -0.42
N GLY A 155 7.23 -15.26 -0.18
CA GLY A 155 8.55 -14.64 -0.28
C GLY A 155 8.96 -14.23 -1.70
N ALA A 156 8.17 -14.54 -2.73
CA ALA A 156 8.41 -14.09 -4.10
C ALA A 156 7.82 -12.69 -4.34
N SER A 157 8.45 -11.92 -5.26
CA SER A 157 7.91 -10.61 -5.60
C SER A 157 6.64 -10.72 -6.46
N VAL A 158 5.58 -10.02 -6.05
CA VAL A 158 4.33 -9.85 -6.79
C VAL A 158 4.35 -8.65 -7.75
N ILE A 159 5.50 -8.00 -7.84
CA ILE A 159 5.79 -6.87 -8.71
C ILE A 159 7.08 -7.16 -9.46
N ARG A 160 7.15 -6.82 -10.73
CA ARG A 160 8.38 -6.94 -11.50
C ARG A 160 9.28 -5.70 -11.36
N GLY A 161 10.59 -5.95 -11.44
CA GLY A 161 11.60 -4.89 -11.45
C GLY A 161 11.81 -4.27 -12.82
N GLN A 162 12.89 -3.51 -12.92
CA GLN A 162 13.38 -2.90 -14.16
C GLN A 162 13.98 -3.96 -15.09
N GLY A 163 14.05 -3.66 -16.38
CA GLY A 163 14.82 -4.47 -17.34
C GLY A 163 14.09 -5.70 -17.88
N THR A 164 12.77 -5.78 -17.74
CA THR A 164 11.98 -6.82 -18.39
C THR A 164 11.74 -6.50 -19.87
N SER A 165 11.63 -7.53 -20.71
CA SER A 165 11.60 -7.46 -22.17
C SER A 165 10.56 -6.53 -22.79
N GLU A 166 9.49 -6.26 -22.05
CA GLU A 166 8.42 -5.37 -22.46
C GLU A 166 8.44 -4.11 -21.61
N HIS A 167 8.54 -2.95 -22.20
CA HIS A 167 8.53 -1.69 -21.48
C HIS A 167 9.56 -1.64 -20.35
N PRO A 168 10.85 -1.81 -20.68
CA PRO A 168 11.93 -1.82 -19.70
C PRO A 168 12.06 -0.50 -18.92
N HIS A 169 11.47 0.57 -19.44
CA HIS A 169 11.40 1.89 -18.85
C HIS A 169 10.34 2.05 -17.71
N HIS A 170 9.57 1.00 -17.41
CA HIS A 170 8.63 1.01 -16.30
C HIS A 170 9.12 0.11 -15.17
N THR A 171 9.29 0.64 -13.98
CA THR A 171 9.81 -0.09 -12.83
C THR A 171 8.80 -0.19 -11.70
N GLY A 172 8.57 -1.41 -11.24
CA GLY A 172 7.89 -1.69 -9.98
C GLY A 172 6.47 -1.14 -9.85
N MET A 173 6.17 -0.63 -8.67
CA MET A 173 4.92 0.04 -8.31
C MET A 173 5.21 1.48 -7.90
N GLY A 174 4.39 2.42 -8.33
CA GLY A 174 4.54 3.81 -7.92
C GLY A 174 3.61 4.77 -8.64
N LEU A 175 3.72 6.03 -8.26
CA LEU A 175 2.99 7.12 -8.89
C LEU A 175 3.80 7.69 -10.06
N ASN A 176 3.14 7.87 -11.19
CA ASN A 176 3.64 8.58 -12.37
C ASN A 176 2.85 9.88 -12.55
N TYR A 177 3.41 10.80 -13.32
CA TYR A 177 2.78 12.07 -13.66
C TYR A 177 2.85 12.31 -15.16
N GLY A 178 1.71 12.66 -15.77
CA GLY A 178 1.56 12.69 -17.21
C GLY A 178 1.30 11.32 -17.83
N GLY A 179 0.95 11.31 -19.11
CA GLY A 179 0.57 10.10 -19.84
C GLY A 179 1.55 9.75 -20.95
N HIS A 180 1.44 8.52 -21.44
CA HIS A 180 2.23 7.98 -22.53
C HIS A 180 2.15 8.80 -23.84
N SER A 181 0.99 9.39 -24.12
CA SER A 181 0.73 10.08 -25.40
C SER A 181 1.15 11.54 -25.44
N GLU A 182 1.50 12.11 -24.29
CA GLU A 182 1.64 13.57 -24.17
C GLU A 182 3.09 14.01 -24.06
N GLY A 183 4.04 13.27 -24.55
CA GLY A 183 5.47 13.61 -24.52
C GLY A 183 5.75 15.06 -24.10
N GLY A 184 6.82 15.34 -23.46
CA GLY A 184 7.15 16.69 -23.07
C GLY A 184 7.91 16.80 -21.75
N SER A 185 8.40 17.98 -21.50
CA SER A 185 9.34 18.25 -20.41
C SER A 185 8.77 17.95 -19.00
N THR A 186 7.45 17.84 -18.84
CA THR A 186 6.78 17.56 -17.56
C THR A 186 6.41 16.11 -17.36
N ASN A 187 6.56 15.26 -18.38
CA ASN A 187 6.17 13.86 -18.31
C ASN A 187 7.13 13.06 -17.41
N ILE A 188 6.59 12.34 -16.41
CA ILE A 188 7.32 11.43 -15.52
C ILE A 188 6.73 10.01 -15.65
N TRP A 189 6.55 9.58 -16.89
CA TRP A 189 6.03 8.24 -17.21
C TRP A 189 7.14 7.20 -17.32
N SER A 190 8.18 7.52 -18.09
CA SER A 190 9.32 6.64 -18.33
C SER A 190 10.43 6.88 -17.31
N ASP A 191 11.13 5.82 -16.93
CA ASP A 191 12.27 5.89 -16.01
C ASP A 191 13.55 6.45 -16.68
N TRP A 192 13.56 6.62 -17.99
CA TRP A 192 14.68 7.21 -18.76
C TRP A 192 14.23 7.98 -19.99
N ASP A 193 15.18 8.72 -20.59
CA ASP A 193 14.95 9.46 -21.82
C ASP A 193 15.02 8.52 -23.02
N GLU A 194 13.90 8.31 -23.69
CA GLU A 194 13.84 7.55 -24.92
C GLU A 194 12.82 8.15 -25.90
N PRO A 195 13.04 8.05 -27.20
CA PRO A 195 12.03 8.37 -28.19
C PRO A 195 10.82 7.41 -28.05
N PRO A 196 9.58 7.91 -28.17
CA PRO A 196 9.19 9.29 -28.54
C PRO A 196 9.01 10.23 -27.32
N TYR A 197 9.32 9.79 -26.10
CA TYR A 197 8.96 10.50 -24.85
C TYR A 197 9.85 11.69 -24.56
N GLY A 198 11.02 11.74 -25.16
CA GLY A 198 11.97 12.85 -24.99
C GLY A 198 12.49 13.01 -23.56
N PRO A 199 13.13 14.14 -23.27
CA PRO A 199 13.56 14.46 -21.92
C PRO A 199 12.35 14.68 -21.03
N GLY A 200 12.19 13.90 -19.97
CA GLY A 200 11.08 13.97 -19.03
C GLY A 200 11.46 14.59 -17.69
N GLY A 201 10.44 14.88 -16.90
CA GLY A 201 10.60 15.38 -15.54
C GLY A 201 11.10 14.34 -14.55
N ARG A 202 11.19 14.76 -13.29
CA ARG A 202 11.61 13.91 -12.15
C ARG A 202 10.82 14.23 -10.89
N MET A 203 10.60 13.24 -10.03
CA MET A 203 10.14 13.44 -8.67
C MET A 203 11.34 13.43 -7.73
N LEU A 204 11.62 14.57 -7.11
CA LEU A 204 12.74 14.74 -6.21
C LEU A 204 12.30 14.46 -4.77
N HIS A 205 12.95 13.48 -4.14
CA HIS A 205 12.83 13.27 -2.70
C HIS A 205 13.45 14.46 -1.95
N ARG A 206 12.66 15.18 -1.17
CA ARG A 206 13.11 16.33 -0.38
C ARG A 206 13.47 15.95 1.05
N GLY A 207 12.84 14.92 1.58
CA GLY A 207 13.08 14.42 2.92
C GLY A 207 11.90 13.62 3.43
N PHE A 208 12.11 12.97 4.55
CA PHE A 208 11.06 12.35 5.33
C PHE A 208 10.69 13.24 6.51
N ARG A 209 9.41 13.61 6.61
CA ARG A 209 8.86 14.28 7.80
C ARG A 209 8.72 13.32 8.97
N ARG A 210 8.46 12.05 8.65
CA ARG A 210 8.24 11.00 9.64
C ARG A 210 8.64 9.64 9.06
N VAL A 211 9.34 8.86 9.86
CA VAL A 211 9.59 7.43 9.63
C VAL A 211 9.41 6.73 10.96
N ARG A 212 8.42 5.86 11.08
CA ARG A 212 8.16 5.14 12.34
C ARG A 212 7.77 3.69 12.10
N SER A 213 8.15 2.84 13.03
CA SER A 213 7.65 1.47 13.18
C SER A 213 6.54 1.45 14.23
N GLY A 214 5.74 0.40 14.24
CA GLY A 214 4.69 0.27 15.26
C GLY A 214 4.10 -1.13 15.36
N PRO A 215 3.31 -1.37 16.40
CA PRO A 215 2.72 -2.67 16.67
C PRO A 215 1.57 -3.02 15.71
N VAL A 216 0.97 -2.03 15.06
CA VAL A 216 -0.15 -2.22 14.12
C VAL A 216 0.22 -1.79 12.72
N TYR A 217 0.91 -0.64 12.60
CA TYR A 217 1.41 -0.17 11.31
C TYR A 217 2.75 0.56 11.43
N GLY A 218 3.56 0.46 10.38
CA GLY A 218 4.70 1.33 10.14
C GLY A 218 4.32 2.46 9.18
N GLU A 219 4.92 3.64 9.31
CA GLU A 219 4.54 4.81 8.52
C GLU A 219 5.76 5.58 8.02
N VAL A 220 5.61 6.09 6.80
CA VAL A 220 6.51 7.07 6.19
C VAL A 220 5.69 8.26 5.72
N VAL A 221 6.13 9.47 6.05
CA VAL A 221 5.61 10.73 5.48
C VAL A 221 6.75 11.43 4.78
N GLN A 222 6.60 11.69 3.50
CA GLN A 222 7.64 12.16 2.59
C GLN A 222 7.23 13.45 1.89
N ASP A 223 8.18 14.38 1.76
CA ASP A 223 8.07 15.53 0.87
C ASP A 223 8.66 15.23 -0.50
N LEU A 224 7.95 15.59 -1.54
CA LEU A 224 8.34 15.46 -2.93
C LEU A 224 8.11 16.77 -3.67
N THR A 225 9.05 17.12 -4.55
CA THR A 225 8.87 18.16 -5.57
C THR A 225 9.06 17.52 -6.93
N TYR A 226 8.10 17.68 -7.82
CA TYR A 226 8.24 17.28 -9.20
C TYR A 226 8.87 18.44 -9.96
N VAL A 227 9.81 18.13 -10.80
CA VAL A 227 10.46 19.09 -11.69
C VAL A 227 10.31 18.64 -13.13
N ASN A 228 10.26 19.60 -14.04
CA ASN A 228 10.30 19.32 -15.48
C ASN A 228 11.73 18.91 -15.92
N ALA A 229 11.90 18.62 -17.19
CA ALA A 229 13.20 18.26 -17.77
C ALA A 229 14.30 19.34 -17.62
N TYR A 230 13.91 20.58 -17.36
CA TYR A 230 14.80 21.73 -17.18
C TYR A 230 15.12 22.03 -15.72
N GLY A 231 14.47 21.31 -14.79
CA GLY A 231 14.65 21.47 -13.34
C GLY A 231 13.65 22.44 -12.70
N ASP A 232 12.71 23.02 -13.45
CA ASP A 232 11.71 23.92 -12.86
C ASP A 232 10.68 23.13 -12.05
N PRO A 233 10.30 23.58 -10.85
CA PRO A 233 9.27 22.94 -10.04
C PRO A 233 7.90 22.97 -10.75
N ILE A 234 7.18 21.85 -10.72
CA ILE A 234 5.85 21.71 -11.34
C ILE A 234 4.77 21.23 -10.39
N VAL A 235 5.13 20.42 -9.38
CA VAL A 235 4.20 19.89 -8.36
C VAL A 235 4.93 19.75 -7.04
N ASP A 236 4.26 20.13 -5.95
CA ASP A 236 4.65 19.76 -4.59
C ASP A 236 3.65 18.76 -3.99
N GLU A 237 4.17 17.69 -3.40
CA GLU A 237 3.39 16.59 -2.84
C GLU A 237 3.88 16.21 -1.44
N VAL A 238 2.93 15.89 -0.57
CA VAL A 238 3.19 15.13 0.66
C VAL A 238 2.61 13.74 0.50
N ARG A 239 3.46 12.73 0.54
CA ARG A 239 3.10 11.32 0.43
C ARG A 239 3.14 10.65 1.79
N THR A 240 2.03 10.04 2.21
CA THR A 240 1.99 9.16 3.37
C THR A 240 1.86 7.73 2.90
N ILE A 241 2.69 6.85 3.45
CA ILE A 241 2.67 5.41 3.19
C ILE A 241 2.57 4.71 4.54
N ARG A 242 1.53 3.89 4.73
CA ARG A 242 1.36 3.02 5.91
C ARG A 242 1.45 1.57 5.50
N CYS A 243 2.30 0.82 6.19
CA CYS A 243 2.41 -0.62 6.06
C CYS A 243 1.70 -1.28 7.24
N TRP A 244 0.67 -2.07 7.00
CA TRP A 244 -0.15 -2.68 8.03
C TRP A 244 0.21 -4.14 8.24
N TRP A 245 0.25 -4.53 9.50
CA TRP A 245 0.25 -5.91 9.93
C TRP A 245 -1.18 -6.36 10.22
N ALA A 246 -1.75 -7.21 9.39
CA ALA A 246 -3.10 -7.77 9.61
C ALA A 246 -3.05 -9.27 9.90
N SER A 247 -2.33 -10.03 9.10
CA SER A 247 -2.11 -11.46 9.27
C SER A 247 -0.94 -11.94 8.42
N PRO A 248 -0.41 -13.15 8.62
CA PRO A 248 0.63 -13.71 7.75
C PRO A 248 0.23 -13.79 6.27
N ALA A 249 -1.07 -14.01 5.99
CA ALA A 249 -1.60 -14.16 4.64
C ALA A 249 -2.05 -12.84 4.00
N ALA A 250 -2.09 -11.73 4.76
CA ALA A 250 -2.63 -10.46 4.31
C ALA A 250 -1.72 -9.30 4.70
N ARG A 251 -1.19 -8.59 3.73
CA ARG A 251 -0.29 -7.45 3.91
C ARG A 251 -0.84 -6.26 3.16
N TYR A 252 -0.82 -5.08 3.77
CA TYR A 252 -1.37 -3.88 3.16
C TYR A 252 -0.36 -2.75 3.14
N LEU A 253 -0.41 -1.97 2.05
CA LEU A 253 0.21 -0.67 1.93
C LEU A 253 -0.89 0.35 1.61
N ASP A 254 -1.09 1.31 2.50
CA ASP A 254 -1.98 2.44 2.26
C ASP A 254 -1.18 3.63 1.77
N PHE A 255 -1.69 4.28 0.75
CA PHE A 255 -1.13 5.48 0.16
C PHE A 255 -2.11 6.63 0.31
N HIS A 256 -1.60 7.76 0.78
CA HIS A 256 -2.30 9.02 0.74
C HIS A 256 -1.41 10.04 0.06
N PHE A 257 -1.81 10.45 -1.12
CA PHE A 257 -1.15 11.47 -1.93
C PHE A 257 -1.84 12.80 -1.73
N ARG A 258 -1.12 13.80 -1.26
CA ARG A 258 -1.61 15.16 -1.07
C ARG A 258 -0.80 16.09 -1.97
N VAL A 259 -1.39 16.48 -3.09
CA VAL A 259 -0.86 17.51 -3.96
C VAL A 259 -1.13 18.85 -3.30
N LEU A 260 -0.09 19.63 -3.03
CA LEU A 260 -0.20 20.92 -2.34
C LEU A 260 -0.35 22.06 -3.33
N SER A 261 0.37 21.96 -4.44
CA SER A 261 0.34 22.94 -5.52
C SER A 261 0.75 22.27 -6.84
N ALA A 262 0.28 22.81 -7.94
CA ALA A 262 0.75 22.48 -9.29
C ALA A 262 0.91 23.76 -10.10
N THR A 263 1.82 23.78 -11.08
CA THR A 263 1.99 24.91 -11.98
C THR A 263 0.97 24.90 -13.11
N ASP A 264 0.78 26.04 -13.76
CA ASP A 264 -0.24 26.31 -14.76
C ASP A 264 0.06 25.66 -16.14
N ARG A 265 0.15 24.33 -16.18
CA ARG A 265 0.43 23.59 -17.43
C ARG A 265 -0.68 22.64 -17.87
N GLY A 266 -1.88 22.86 -17.39
CA GLY A 266 -3.04 22.00 -17.67
C GLY A 266 -3.07 20.73 -16.80
N PRO A 267 -4.22 20.09 -16.69
CA PRO A 267 -4.40 18.93 -15.83
C PRO A 267 -3.70 17.70 -16.42
N GLN A 268 -2.54 17.36 -15.88
CA GLN A 268 -1.88 16.08 -16.17
C GLN A 268 -2.40 15.01 -15.20
N PRO A 269 -2.59 13.77 -15.65
CA PRO A 269 -3.03 12.69 -14.78
C PRO A 269 -1.91 12.27 -13.82
N PHE A 270 -2.32 11.96 -12.60
CA PHE A 270 -1.53 11.19 -11.65
C PHE A 270 -1.91 9.73 -11.80
N LEU A 271 -0.94 8.89 -12.17
CA LEU A 271 -1.18 7.50 -12.53
C LEU A 271 -0.51 6.57 -11.52
N PHE A 272 -1.28 5.98 -10.61
CA PHE A 272 -0.74 4.95 -9.73
C PHE A 272 -0.64 3.63 -10.50
N MET A 273 0.55 3.10 -10.61
CA MET A 273 0.88 1.98 -11.48
C MET A 273 1.43 0.79 -10.71
N LEU A 274 0.97 -0.40 -11.07
CA LEU A 274 1.54 -1.68 -10.68
C LEU A 274 2.03 -2.43 -11.93
N ARG A 275 3.27 -2.91 -11.88
CA ARG A 275 3.85 -3.77 -12.91
C ARG A 275 3.80 -5.22 -12.41
N LEU A 276 2.90 -6.00 -12.99
CA LEU A 276 2.68 -7.39 -12.59
C LEU A 276 3.78 -8.31 -13.16
N PRO A 277 4.13 -9.41 -12.47
CA PRO A 277 4.94 -10.47 -13.05
C PRO A 277 4.27 -11.09 -14.29
N GLY A 278 5.07 -11.55 -15.23
CA GLY A 278 4.55 -12.15 -16.47
C GLY A 278 3.59 -13.31 -16.23
N ALA A 279 3.84 -14.12 -15.21
CA ALA A 279 2.98 -15.24 -14.85
C ALA A 279 1.56 -14.84 -14.44
N PHE A 280 1.34 -13.61 -13.96
CA PHE A 280 0.02 -13.14 -13.50
C PHE A 280 -0.88 -12.73 -14.66
N ASP A 281 -0.30 -12.35 -15.79
CA ASP A 281 -1.02 -11.81 -16.94
C ASP A 281 -1.25 -12.82 -18.06
N ILE A 282 -0.71 -14.01 -17.95
CA ILE A 282 -0.90 -15.06 -18.92
C ILE A 282 -2.13 -15.89 -18.54
N PRO A 283 -3.20 -15.93 -19.36
CA PRO A 283 -4.44 -16.64 -19.00
C PRO A 283 -4.26 -18.12 -18.66
N ALA A 284 -3.17 -18.73 -19.13
CA ALA A 284 -2.86 -20.12 -18.84
C ALA A 284 -2.23 -20.34 -17.45
N THR A 285 -1.72 -19.28 -16.81
CA THR A 285 -0.94 -19.40 -15.57
C THR A 285 -1.38 -18.47 -14.46
N GLY A 286 -2.07 -17.37 -14.77
CA GLY A 286 -2.51 -16.39 -13.79
C GLY A 286 -3.89 -15.82 -14.13
N ALA A 287 -4.35 -14.90 -13.30
CA ALA A 287 -5.63 -14.23 -13.47
C ALA A 287 -5.50 -12.74 -13.14
N VAL A 288 -6.12 -11.90 -13.96
CA VAL A 288 -6.40 -10.50 -13.61
C VAL A 288 -7.90 -10.32 -13.55
N THR A 289 -8.41 -9.94 -12.40
CA THR A 289 -9.83 -9.76 -12.12
C THR A 289 -10.11 -8.35 -11.61
N ASN A 290 -11.37 -7.96 -11.58
CA ASN A 290 -11.78 -6.62 -11.14
C ASN A 290 -13.20 -6.60 -10.58
N ALA A 291 -13.59 -5.46 -10.00
CA ALA A 291 -14.88 -5.24 -9.35
C ALA A 291 -16.10 -5.45 -10.26
N ILE A 292 -15.96 -5.38 -11.57
CA ILE A 292 -17.07 -5.53 -12.52
C ILE A 292 -17.19 -6.94 -13.10
N GLY A 293 -16.32 -7.86 -12.65
CA GLY A 293 -16.36 -9.27 -13.06
C GLY A 293 -16.01 -9.52 -14.53
N ARG A 294 -15.48 -8.54 -15.24
CA ARG A 294 -15.05 -8.72 -16.62
C ARG A 294 -13.66 -9.33 -16.65
N PRO A 295 -13.43 -10.39 -17.45
CA PRO A 295 -12.09 -10.90 -17.64
C PRO A 295 -11.19 -9.83 -18.28
N VAL A 296 -10.01 -9.70 -17.75
CA VAL A 296 -8.94 -8.89 -18.34
C VAL A 296 -7.81 -9.88 -18.66
N PRO A 297 -7.47 -10.18 -19.85
CA PRO A 297 -7.29 -9.33 -21.00
C PRO A 297 -8.42 -9.44 -22.01
N LEU A 298 -8.78 -8.35 -22.57
CA LEU A 298 -9.64 -8.33 -23.72
C LEU A 298 -8.81 -8.75 -24.94
N PRO A 299 -9.28 -9.69 -25.73
CA PRO A 299 -8.63 -10.04 -26.99
C PRO A 299 -8.67 -8.86 -27.98
N ASP A 300 -9.53 -7.88 -27.72
CA ASP A 300 -9.67 -6.69 -28.56
C ASP A 300 -9.00 -5.46 -27.90
N ARG A 301 -8.13 -4.81 -28.66
CA ARG A 301 -7.37 -3.63 -28.23
C ARG A 301 -8.23 -2.37 -28.02
N THR A 302 -9.53 -2.43 -28.24
CA THR A 302 -10.44 -1.27 -28.26
C THR A 302 -10.99 -0.86 -26.91
N GLU A 303 -11.13 -1.79 -25.94
CA GLU A 303 -11.57 -1.46 -24.57
C GLU A 303 -10.41 -1.54 -23.58
N ARG A 304 -9.56 -0.51 -23.58
CA ARG A 304 -8.37 -0.44 -22.71
C ARG A 304 -8.62 0.20 -21.37
N LEU A 305 -9.72 0.92 -21.24
CA LEU A 305 -10.07 1.70 -20.07
C LEU A 305 -11.43 1.27 -19.53
N TYR A 306 -11.50 0.99 -18.25
CA TYR A 306 -12.75 0.71 -17.56
C TYR A 306 -12.70 1.30 -16.16
N ARG A 307 -13.86 1.52 -15.55
CA ARG A 307 -13.96 2.03 -14.18
C ARG A 307 -14.24 0.89 -13.23
N ALA A 308 -13.40 0.72 -12.23
CA ALA A 308 -13.58 -0.31 -11.22
C ALA A 308 -12.99 0.13 -9.87
N ALA A 309 -13.68 -0.21 -8.78
CA ALA A 309 -13.24 0.12 -7.43
C ALA A 309 -12.00 -0.68 -7.00
N TRP A 310 -11.73 -1.79 -7.64
CA TRP A 310 -10.52 -2.58 -7.42
C TRP A 310 -10.16 -3.41 -8.65
N VAL A 311 -8.89 -3.76 -8.72
CA VAL A 311 -8.32 -4.72 -9.67
C VAL A 311 -7.30 -5.58 -8.94
N ASP A 312 -7.26 -6.86 -9.28
CA ASP A 312 -6.35 -7.86 -8.75
C ASP A 312 -5.58 -8.53 -9.87
N GLY A 313 -4.29 -8.79 -9.64
CA GLY A 313 -3.48 -9.69 -10.42
C GLY A 313 -2.89 -10.76 -9.53
N SER A 314 -3.16 -12.03 -9.85
CA SER A 314 -2.70 -13.18 -9.08
C SER A 314 -2.22 -14.31 -9.99
N GLY A 315 -1.29 -15.10 -9.45
CA GLY A 315 -0.74 -16.23 -10.21
C GLY A 315 0.33 -16.98 -9.43
N PRO A 316 0.83 -18.07 -10.01
CA PRO A 316 1.90 -18.83 -9.41
C PRO A 316 3.18 -18.00 -9.37
N THR A 317 3.75 -17.89 -8.19
CA THR A 317 5.08 -17.34 -7.98
C THR A 317 6.04 -18.53 -8.06
N GLY A 318 6.83 -18.61 -9.13
CA GLY A 318 7.86 -19.63 -9.27
C GLY A 318 8.83 -19.64 -8.09
N GLU A 319 9.73 -20.63 -8.03
CA GLU A 319 10.72 -20.78 -6.96
C GLU A 319 11.26 -19.42 -6.52
N PRO A 320 11.35 -19.18 -5.20
CA PRO A 320 11.80 -17.90 -4.68
C PRO A 320 13.27 -17.68 -5.05
N PRO A 321 13.59 -16.87 -6.04
CA PRO A 321 14.95 -16.51 -6.27
C PRO A 321 15.17 -15.11 -5.75
N TRP A 322 15.03 -14.91 -4.46
CA TRP A 322 15.65 -13.74 -3.91
C TRP A 322 16.83 -14.19 -3.04
N ALA A 323 17.95 -14.45 -3.71
CA ALA A 323 19.22 -14.04 -3.14
C ALA A 323 19.35 -12.54 -3.43
N PRO A 324 19.72 -11.68 -2.45
CA PRO A 324 20.07 -10.30 -2.76
C PRO A 324 21.09 -10.32 -3.89
N PRO A 325 20.96 -9.48 -4.93
CA PRO A 325 21.93 -9.48 -6.00
C PRO A 325 23.30 -9.17 -5.40
N SER A 326 24.15 -10.15 -5.37
CA SER A 326 25.58 -9.96 -5.15
C SER A 326 26.26 -9.39 -6.41
N ALA A 327 25.47 -9.17 -7.47
CA ALA A 327 25.88 -8.51 -8.70
C ALA A 327 24.81 -7.48 -9.11
N PRO A 328 25.21 -6.38 -9.78
CA PRO A 328 24.24 -5.49 -10.42
C PRO A 328 23.36 -6.34 -11.34
N PRO A 329 22.05 -6.03 -11.46
CA PRO A 329 21.19 -6.79 -12.38
C PRO A 329 21.85 -6.74 -13.74
N GLU A 330 22.22 -7.90 -14.27
CA GLU A 330 22.55 -7.99 -15.69
C GLU A 330 21.32 -7.45 -16.41
N VAL A 331 21.52 -6.39 -17.16
CA VAL A 331 20.52 -5.83 -18.05
C VAL A 331 20.28 -6.91 -19.08
N LEU A 332 19.27 -7.75 -18.84
CA LEU A 332 18.77 -8.70 -19.84
C LEU A 332 18.05 -7.86 -20.88
N VAL A 333 18.84 -7.24 -21.75
CA VAL A 333 18.33 -6.68 -22.99
C VAL A 333 17.84 -7.87 -23.81
N ASP A 334 16.54 -7.98 -24.02
CA ASP A 334 15.96 -8.92 -24.96
C ASP A 334 16.45 -8.52 -26.36
N LEU A 335 17.55 -9.12 -26.75
CA LEU A 335 17.98 -9.09 -28.13
C LEU A 335 16.97 -9.94 -28.92
N PRO A 336 16.50 -9.49 -30.09
CA PRO A 336 15.66 -10.29 -30.98
C PRO A 336 16.33 -11.64 -31.21
N GLY A 337 15.71 -12.73 -30.74
CA GLY A 337 16.27 -14.08 -30.85
C GLY A 337 16.89 -14.65 -29.56
N ALA A 338 16.95 -13.90 -28.48
CA ALA A 338 17.33 -14.44 -27.18
C ALA A 338 16.33 -15.51 -26.72
N PRO A 339 16.75 -16.68 -26.22
CA PRO A 339 15.83 -17.68 -25.73
C PRO A 339 15.09 -17.10 -24.52
N ARG A 340 13.76 -16.98 -24.64
CA ARG A 340 12.92 -16.65 -23.49
C ARG A 340 13.20 -17.65 -22.38
N PRO A 341 13.36 -17.22 -21.10
CA PRO A 341 13.42 -18.16 -20.00
C PRO A 341 12.18 -19.07 -20.12
N LYS A 342 12.43 -20.34 -20.35
CA LYS A 342 11.41 -21.38 -20.36
C LYS A 342 10.99 -21.64 -18.91
N GLY A 343 10.35 -20.67 -18.27
CA GLY A 343 9.51 -20.90 -17.12
C GLY A 343 8.28 -21.60 -17.65
N GLY A 344 8.16 -22.90 -17.46
CA GLY A 344 6.90 -23.62 -17.63
C GLY A 344 5.82 -22.98 -16.77
N PRO A 345 4.53 -23.30 -16.94
CA PRO A 345 3.44 -22.79 -16.11
C PRO A 345 3.84 -23.01 -14.66
N GLY A 346 3.95 -21.90 -13.92
CA GLY A 346 4.48 -21.91 -12.56
C GLY A 346 3.69 -22.88 -11.70
N THR A 347 4.38 -23.84 -11.14
CA THR A 347 3.83 -24.83 -10.21
C THR A 347 3.95 -24.39 -8.75
N GLY A 348 4.39 -23.13 -8.52
CA GLY A 348 4.60 -22.56 -7.21
C GLY A 348 3.31 -22.10 -6.50
N PRO A 349 3.41 -21.69 -5.24
CA PRO A 349 2.28 -21.13 -4.51
C PRO A 349 1.74 -19.89 -5.22
N TRP A 350 0.42 -19.72 -5.20
CA TRP A 350 -0.23 -18.55 -5.75
C TRP A 350 -0.13 -17.38 -4.79
N ASN A 351 0.24 -16.23 -5.31
CA ASN A 351 0.16 -14.95 -4.61
C ASN A 351 -0.50 -13.92 -5.52
N GLY A 352 -1.05 -12.89 -4.91
CA GLY A 352 -1.68 -11.81 -5.65
C GLY A 352 -1.37 -10.44 -5.07
N ILE A 353 -1.69 -9.44 -5.90
CA ILE A 353 -1.63 -8.04 -5.55
C ILE A 353 -2.86 -7.32 -6.11
N ALA A 354 -3.63 -6.71 -5.22
CA ALA A 354 -4.79 -5.92 -5.58
C ALA A 354 -4.57 -4.44 -5.31
N LEU A 355 -5.12 -3.60 -6.19
CA LEU A 355 -5.19 -2.16 -6.03
C LEU A 355 -6.64 -1.76 -5.75
N PHE A 356 -6.88 -1.08 -4.64
CA PHE A 356 -8.18 -0.54 -4.24
C PHE A 356 -8.20 0.97 -4.39
N ASP A 357 -9.25 1.46 -5.02
CA ASP A 357 -9.59 2.87 -5.07
C ASP A 357 -10.46 3.25 -3.86
N HIS A 358 -10.31 4.47 -3.36
CA HIS A 358 -11.08 4.92 -2.20
C HIS A 358 -12.34 5.68 -2.65
N PRO A 359 -13.52 5.42 -2.04
CA PRO A 359 -14.77 6.10 -2.42
C PRO A 359 -14.74 7.63 -2.31
N GLU A 360 -13.87 8.18 -1.46
CA GLU A 360 -13.71 9.64 -1.32
C GLU A 360 -12.78 10.25 -2.39
N ASN A 361 -12.18 9.45 -3.28
CA ASN A 361 -11.41 9.99 -4.38
C ASN A 361 -12.34 10.64 -5.41
N ASP A 362 -11.95 11.80 -5.91
CA ASP A 362 -12.66 12.43 -7.01
C ASP A 362 -12.71 11.50 -8.23
N GLY A 363 -13.89 11.33 -8.80
CA GLY A 363 -14.09 10.43 -9.93
C GLY A 363 -14.12 8.94 -9.58
N PHE A 364 -14.33 8.58 -8.32
CA PHE A 364 -14.52 7.18 -7.91
C PHE A 364 -15.73 6.52 -8.63
N PRO A 365 -15.65 5.22 -9.02
CA PRO A 365 -14.42 4.47 -9.13
C PRO A 365 -13.54 5.01 -10.25
N GLY A 366 -12.24 5.07 -10.00
CA GLY A 366 -11.26 5.61 -10.94
C GLY A 366 -11.15 4.78 -12.22
N THR A 367 -10.62 5.42 -13.25
CA THR A 367 -10.35 4.75 -14.52
C THR A 367 -9.15 3.83 -14.37
N ILE A 368 -9.34 2.55 -14.64
CA ILE A 368 -8.28 1.55 -14.68
C ILE A 368 -7.89 1.31 -16.13
N GLY A 369 -6.61 1.50 -16.42
CA GLY A 369 -5.99 1.10 -17.67
C GLY A 369 -5.28 -0.23 -17.51
N LYS A 370 -5.53 -1.17 -18.44
CA LYS A 370 -4.71 -2.36 -18.61
C LYS A 370 -4.25 -2.47 -20.04
N TYR A 371 -2.97 -2.69 -20.19
CA TYR A 371 -2.38 -3.03 -21.47
C TYR A 371 -2.10 -4.54 -21.49
N ALA A 372 -2.83 -5.29 -22.29
CA ALA A 372 -2.74 -6.74 -22.36
C ALA A 372 -1.32 -7.28 -22.64
N VAL A 373 -0.46 -6.47 -23.27
CA VAL A 373 0.93 -6.84 -23.59
C VAL A 373 1.95 -6.33 -22.57
N VAL A 374 1.56 -5.54 -21.60
CA VAL A 374 2.50 -4.81 -20.72
C VAL A 374 2.40 -5.19 -19.27
N GLN A 375 1.50 -6.09 -18.91
CA GLN A 375 1.34 -6.57 -17.52
C GLN A 375 1.27 -5.42 -16.53
N GLN A 376 0.51 -4.39 -16.89
CA GLN A 376 0.42 -3.15 -16.16
C GLN A 376 -1.02 -2.85 -15.78
N VAL A 377 -1.22 -2.51 -14.52
CA VAL A 377 -2.45 -1.92 -14.00
C VAL A 377 -2.15 -0.48 -13.62
N THR A 378 -2.95 0.45 -14.12
CA THR A 378 -2.85 1.86 -13.76
C THR A 378 -4.21 2.38 -13.31
N GLN A 379 -4.20 3.28 -12.33
CA GLN A 379 -5.37 4.04 -11.91
C GLN A 379 -5.06 5.53 -12.02
N ALA A 380 -5.91 6.25 -12.75
CA ALA A 380 -5.71 7.65 -13.08
C ALA A 380 -6.54 8.56 -12.16
N HIS A 381 -5.89 9.61 -11.66
CA HIS A 381 -6.51 10.71 -10.93
C HIS A 381 -6.19 12.02 -11.62
N TYR A 382 -7.19 12.86 -11.71
CA TYR A 382 -7.08 14.20 -12.29
C TYR A 382 -7.38 15.24 -11.23
N PRO A 383 -6.70 16.40 -11.28
CA PRO A 383 -7.10 17.53 -10.47
C PRO A 383 -8.57 17.89 -10.73
N PRO A 384 -9.30 18.42 -9.73
CA PRO A 384 -10.67 18.88 -9.91
C PRO A 384 -10.78 19.90 -11.03
N ALA A 385 -11.79 19.76 -11.89
CA ALA A 385 -11.97 20.63 -13.08
C ALA A 385 -12.07 22.13 -12.74
N GLY A 386 -12.58 22.47 -11.53
CA GLY A 386 -12.69 23.85 -11.05
C GLY A 386 -11.41 24.41 -10.42
N ALA A 387 -10.40 23.57 -10.18
CA ALA A 387 -9.13 23.94 -9.53
C ALA A 387 -7.97 23.09 -10.06
N PRO A 388 -7.63 23.18 -11.35
CA PRO A 388 -6.64 22.31 -11.98
C PRO A 388 -5.23 22.41 -11.35
N ASN A 389 -4.92 23.54 -10.73
CA ASN A 389 -3.64 23.81 -10.07
C ASN A 389 -3.78 23.88 -8.53
N GLY A 390 -4.98 23.66 -8.01
CA GLY A 390 -5.28 23.71 -6.59
C GLY A 390 -4.85 22.44 -5.85
N PRO A 391 -4.87 22.49 -4.51
CA PRO A 391 -4.58 21.32 -3.71
C PRO A 391 -5.69 20.28 -3.86
N PHE A 392 -5.30 19.01 -3.96
CA PHE A 392 -6.22 17.87 -3.92
C PHE A 392 -5.51 16.65 -3.33
N ALA A 393 -6.30 15.63 -3.01
CA ALA A 393 -5.76 14.41 -2.43
C ALA A 393 -6.49 13.19 -2.99
N PHE A 394 -5.79 12.07 -3.02
CA PHE A 394 -6.37 10.78 -3.35
C PHE A 394 -5.68 9.66 -2.57
N ARG A 395 -6.37 8.55 -2.42
CA ARG A 395 -5.97 7.43 -1.57
C ARG A 395 -6.08 6.12 -2.31
N HIS A 396 -5.14 5.23 -2.03
CA HIS A 396 -5.17 3.84 -2.49
C HIS A 396 -4.77 2.90 -1.37
N ARG A 397 -5.28 1.68 -1.44
CA ARG A 397 -4.73 0.54 -0.72
C ARG A 397 -4.21 -0.48 -1.71
N VAL A 398 -3.00 -0.95 -1.47
CA VAL A 398 -2.46 -2.15 -2.10
C VAL A 398 -2.59 -3.30 -1.11
N TYR A 399 -3.22 -4.37 -1.54
CA TYR A 399 -3.40 -5.60 -0.79
C TYR A 399 -2.57 -6.70 -1.43
N VAL A 400 -1.61 -7.24 -0.69
CA VAL A 400 -0.78 -8.37 -1.10
C VAL A 400 -1.22 -9.60 -0.33
N HIS A 401 -1.50 -10.70 -1.04
CA HIS A 401 -2.19 -11.83 -0.47
C HIS A 401 -1.70 -13.18 -1.00
N ASP A 402 -2.06 -14.23 -0.27
CA ASP A 402 -1.94 -15.61 -0.69
C ASP A 402 -3.14 -16.01 -1.54
N GLY A 403 -2.94 -16.95 -2.48
CA GLY A 403 -3.99 -17.42 -3.36
C GLY A 403 -4.44 -16.43 -4.44
N ASP A 404 -5.61 -16.71 -5.02
CA ASP A 404 -6.28 -15.86 -6.00
C ASP A 404 -7.23 -14.84 -5.36
N ALA A 405 -7.83 -13.96 -6.16
CA ALA A 405 -8.75 -12.93 -5.71
C ALA A 405 -9.96 -13.47 -4.92
N GLN A 406 -10.45 -14.66 -5.26
CA GLN A 406 -11.58 -15.28 -4.58
C GLN A 406 -11.17 -15.83 -3.22
N THR A 407 -10.11 -16.60 -3.18
CA THR A 407 -9.54 -17.19 -1.96
C THR A 407 -9.14 -16.11 -0.94
N ALA A 408 -8.54 -15.03 -1.43
CA ALA A 408 -8.11 -13.89 -0.63
C ALA A 408 -9.24 -12.92 -0.26
N ASP A 409 -10.47 -13.15 -0.74
CA ASP A 409 -11.63 -12.28 -0.50
C ASP A 409 -11.36 -10.81 -0.87
N VAL A 410 -10.71 -10.60 -2.03
CA VAL A 410 -10.32 -9.25 -2.49
C VAL A 410 -11.51 -8.28 -2.52
N ALA A 411 -12.67 -8.75 -2.98
CA ALA A 411 -13.89 -7.92 -3.01
C ALA A 411 -14.34 -7.48 -1.61
N GLY A 412 -14.31 -8.39 -0.63
CA GLY A 412 -14.64 -8.09 0.77
C GLY A 412 -13.63 -7.09 1.37
N ARG A 413 -12.34 -7.29 1.12
CA ARG A 413 -11.27 -6.38 1.58
C ARG A 413 -11.35 -4.99 0.96
N ALA A 414 -11.69 -4.90 -0.32
CA ALA A 414 -11.92 -3.61 -0.99
C ALA A 414 -13.14 -2.89 -0.39
N ALA A 415 -14.20 -3.63 -0.09
CA ALA A 415 -15.38 -3.09 0.56
C ALA A 415 -15.09 -2.61 2.00
N GLU A 416 -14.25 -3.33 2.76
CA GLU A 416 -13.79 -2.92 4.09
C GLU A 416 -12.95 -1.63 4.03
N TYR A 417 -12.12 -1.48 3.01
CA TYR A 417 -11.33 -0.28 2.80
C TYR A 417 -12.20 0.95 2.47
N GLY A 418 -13.18 0.77 1.60
CA GLY A 418 -14.09 1.84 1.21
C GLY A 418 -15.14 2.20 2.27
N HIS A 419 -15.46 1.25 3.15
CA HIS A 419 -16.48 1.40 4.18
C HIS A 419 -15.96 0.79 5.49
N PRO A 420 -15.06 1.48 6.20
CA PRO A 420 -14.48 0.97 7.44
C PRO A 420 -15.55 0.77 8.53
N CYS A 421 -15.22 0.01 9.56
CA CYS A 421 -16.07 -0.14 10.72
C CYS A 421 -16.31 1.23 11.39
N ARG A 422 -17.55 1.52 11.76
CA ARG A 422 -17.85 2.65 12.64
C ARG A 422 -17.44 2.30 14.06
N VAL A 423 -16.88 3.26 14.75
CA VAL A 423 -16.51 3.13 16.18
C VAL A 423 -17.20 4.24 16.96
N ASP A 424 -17.96 3.84 17.98
CA ASP A 424 -18.51 4.76 18.96
C ASP A 424 -17.66 4.71 20.24
N LEU A 425 -17.39 5.88 20.81
CA LEU A 425 -16.73 5.99 22.12
C LEU A 425 -17.81 5.98 23.20
N GLY A 426 -17.59 5.23 24.27
CA GLY A 426 -18.41 5.31 25.48
C GLY A 426 -18.26 6.66 26.18
N ASP A 427 -19.14 6.94 27.11
CA ASP A 427 -19.10 8.17 27.92
C ASP A 427 -17.75 8.25 28.67
N LEU A 428 -17.08 9.40 28.53
CA LEU A 428 -15.77 9.70 29.15
C LEU A 428 -15.90 10.02 30.63
#